data_520957761e66b09b003e8651c1c8cf98
#
_entry.id   520957761e66b09b003e8651c1c8cf98
#
_cell.length_a   1.000
_cell.length_b   1.000
_cell.length_c   1.000
_cell.angle_alpha   90.00
_cell.angle_beta   90.00
_cell.angle_gamma   90.00
#
_symmetry.space_group_name_H-M   'P 1'
#
loop_
_entity.id
_entity.type
_entity.pdbx_description
1 polymer ?
#
loop_
_entity_poly.entity_id
_entity_poly.type
_entity_poly.pdbx_seq_one_letter_code
_entity_poly.pdbx_strand_id
1 'polypeptide(L)'
;MLFRSIAGHGTAAVEAWEQCGGFDEIVVPCGAGSLTAGAAFAIKQIDSGVCVTAVEPEQVPRFTESLRAGHPVTVEMGTTIADGLRVSKAEEINYRLIRDHVDHLLTIDEDHISRAMKEVALLGKITAEPSACVGIAAAMTGRIDTRPGRKICFVMTGGNIDASMLQQALAIA
;
A
#
# COMPACT_ATOMS: atom_id res chain seq x y z
N MET A 1 16.73 0.58 -15.06
CA MET A 1 16.75 0.91 -13.62
C MET A 1 15.51 0.37 -12.90
N LEU A 2 14.32 0.55 -13.43
CA LEU A 2 13.04 0.14 -12.84
C LEU A 2 12.95 -1.36 -12.49
N PHE A 3 13.38 -2.25 -13.38
CA PHE A 3 13.35 -3.70 -13.16
C PHE A 3 14.14 -4.14 -11.90
N ARG A 4 15.32 -3.54 -11.67
CA ARG A 4 16.10 -3.83 -10.45
C ARG A 4 15.38 -3.34 -9.19
N SER A 5 14.69 -2.21 -9.27
CA SER A 5 13.88 -1.68 -8.16
C SER A 5 12.73 -2.63 -7.82
N ILE A 6 12.00 -3.11 -8.82
CA ILE A 6 10.91 -4.09 -8.64
C ILE A 6 11.44 -5.37 -7.97
N ALA A 7 12.52 -5.94 -8.50
CA ALA A 7 13.12 -7.15 -7.95
C ALA A 7 13.60 -6.96 -6.49
N GLY A 8 14.26 -5.82 -6.20
CA GLY A 8 14.70 -5.50 -4.85
C GLY A 8 13.54 -5.32 -3.86
N HIS A 9 12.45 -4.66 -4.27
CA HIS A 9 11.27 -4.49 -3.43
C HIS A 9 10.54 -5.82 -3.16
N GLY A 10 10.57 -6.77 -4.09
CA GLY A 10 9.98 -8.08 -3.91
C GLY A 10 10.62 -8.88 -2.77
N THR A 11 11.90 -8.64 -2.46
CA THR A 11 12.60 -9.35 -1.38
C THR A 11 11.98 -9.09 0.00
N ALA A 12 11.44 -7.87 0.23
CA ALA A 12 10.77 -7.54 1.48
C ALA A 12 9.53 -8.43 1.73
N ALA A 13 8.76 -8.72 0.67
CA ALA A 13 7.60 -9.59 0.78
C ALA A 13 7.98 -11.06 0.99
N VAL A 14 9.06 -11.52 0.34
CA VAL A 14 9.62 -12.88 0.55
C VAL A 14 10.09 -13.04 1.98
N GLU A 15 10.86 -12.08 2.50
CA GLU A 15 11.37 -12.09 3.87
C GLU A 15 10.22 -12.09 4.89
N ALA A 16 9.19 -11.24 4.68
CA ALA A 16 8.00 -11.24 5.53
C ALA A 16 7.27 -12.59 5.51
N TRP A 17 7.16 -13.21 4.34
CA TRP A 17 6.56 -14.55 4.20
C TRP A 17 7.32 -15.60 5.01
N GLU A 18 8.64 -15.63 4.88
CA GLU A 18 9.51 -16.57 5.60
C GLU A 18 9.45 -16.37 7.12
N GLN A 19 9.52 -15.12 7.58
CA GLN A 19 9.48 -14.77 9.00
C GLN A 19 8.13 -15.09 9.65
N CYS A 20 7.03 -14.90 8.96
CA CYS A 20 5.67 -15.13 9.47
C CYS A 20 5.20 -16.58 9.32
N GLY A 21 5.93 -17.42 8.58
CA GLY A 21 5.48 -18.76 8.21
C GLY A 21 4.21 -18.72 7.35
N GLY A 22 4.13 -17.76 6.43
CA GLY A 22 3.01 -17.51 5.53
C GLY A 22 1.93 -16.58 6.09
N PHE A 23 1.10 -16.04 5.18
CA PHE A 23 -0.07 -15.19 5.47
C PHE A 23 -1.14 -15.37 4.38
N ASP A 24 -2.39 -15.07 4.72
CA ASP A 24 -3.52 -15.19 3.77
C ASP A 24 -3.62 -13.98 2.83
N GLU A 25 -3.13 -12.82 3.27
CA GLU A 25 -3.19 -11.57 2.52
C GLU A 25 -1.98 -10.68 2.81
N ILE A 26 -1.49 -9.99 1.77
CA ILE A 26 -0.52 -8.91 1.90
C ILE A 26 -1.13 -7.60 1.39
N VAL A 27 -1.04 -6.55 2.20
CA VAL A 27 -1.55 -5.21 1.89
C VAL A 27 -0.38 -4.26 1.70
N VAL A 28 -0.27 -3.68 0.51
CA VAL A 28 0.92 -2.93 0.06
C VAL A 28 0.54 -1.51 -0.35
N PRO A 29 1.22 -0.47 0.17
CA PRO A 29 1.08 0.89 -0.33
C PRO A 29 1.48 1.01 -1.80
N CYS A 30 0.66 1.69 -2.60
CA CYS A 30 0.88 1.81 -4.03
C CYS A 30 1.22 3.25 -4.43
N GLY A 31 2.51 3.59 -4.43
CA GLY A 31 3.09 4.82 -4.97
C GLY A 31 3.42 4.68 -6.46
N ALA A 32 4.68 4.77 -6.86
CA ALA A 32 5.14 4.53 -8.22
C ALA A 32 4.86 3.09 -8.71
N GLY A 33 4.45 2.20 -7.82
CA GLY A 33 4.06 0.83 -8.11
C GLY A 33 5.17 -0.20 -8.05
N SER A 34 6.44 0.20 -7.90
CA SER A 34 7.56 -0.77 -7.93
C SER A 34 7.55 -1.71 -6.72
N LEU A 35 7.21 -1.21 -5.52
CA LEU A 35 7.04 -2.03 -4.32
C LEU A 35 5.88 -3.01 -4.49
N THR A 36 4.73 -2.49 -4.88
CA THR A 36 3.51 -3.28 -5.10
C THR A 36 3.72 -4.36 -6.17
N ALA A 37 4.30 -3.99 -7.32
CA ALA A 37 4.61 -4.91 -8.40
C ALA A 37 5.60 -6.01 -7.96
N GLY A 38 6.64 -5.63 -7.23
CA GLY A 38 7.66 -6.56 -6.72
C GLY A 38 7.08 -7.53 -5.69
N ALA A 39 6.36 -7.01 -4.71
CA ALA A 39 5.71 -7.82 -3.66
C ALA A 39 4.67 -8.78 -4.26
N ALA A 40 3.79 -8.27 -5.13
CA ALA A 40 2.75 -9.06 -5.77
C ALA A 40 3.36 -10.19 -6.61
N PHE A 41 4.31 -9.87 -7.48
CA PHE A 41 4.98 -10.87 -8.30
C PHE A 41 5.65 -11.95 -7.43
N ALA A 42 6.44 -11.54 -6.43
CA ALA A 42 7.19 -12.47 -5.60
C ALA A 42 6.27 -13.41 -4.80
N ILE A 43 5.25 -12.88 -4.15
CA ILE A 43 4.30 -13.68 -3.36
C ILE A 43 3.51 -14.64 -4.24
N LYS A 44 3.02 -14.22 -5.40
CA LYS A 44 2.29 -15.10 -6.32
C LYS A 44 3.15 -16.23 -6.89
N GLN A 45 4.50 -16.10 -6.90
CA GLN A 45 5.39 -17.22 -7.27
C GLN A 45 5.59 -18.20 -6.10
N ILE A 46 5.45 -17.75 -4.84
CA ILE A 46 5.58 -18.60 -3.64
C ILE A 46 4.26 -19.33 -3.39
N ASP A 47 3.17 -18.58 -3.33
CA ASP A 47 1.81 -19.10 -3.14
C ASP A 47 0.80 -18.23 -3.90
N SER A 48 0.25 -18.77 -4.97
CA SER A 48 -0.74 -18.07 -5.80
C SER A 48 -2.09 -17.85 -5.12
N GLY A 49 -2.35 -18.55 -4.00
CA GLY A 49 -3.57 -18.42 -3.20
C GLY A 49 -3.58 -17.21 -2.28
N VAL A 50 -2.42 -16.61 -2.03
CA VAL A 50 -2.33 -15.40 -1.18
C VAL A 50 -3.00 -14.21 -1.88
N CYS A 51 -3.91 -13.55 -1.18
CA CYS A 51 -4.52 -12.32 -1.66
C CYS A 51 -3.51 -11.15 -1.62
N VAL A 52 -3.41 -10.40 -2.71
CA VAL A 52 -2.57 -9.20 -2.79
C VAL A 52 -3.46 -7.98 -2.97
N THR A 53 -3.50 -7.13 -1.95
CA THR A 53 -4.25 -5.87 -1.97
C THR A 53 -3.30 -4.68 -2.05
N ALA A 54 -3.45 -3.86 -3.07
CA ALA A 54 -2.75 -2.58 -3.21
C ALA A 54 -3.63 -1.43 -2.76
N VAL A 55 -3.03 -0.41 -2.13
CA VAL A 55 -3.77 0.76 -1.64
C VAL A 55 -3.09 2.04 -2.11
N GLU A 56 -3.85 2.91 -2.79
CA GLU A 56 -3.40 4.24 -3.22
C GLU A 56 -4.29 5.35 -2.65
N PRO A 57 -3.79 6.59 -2.50
CA PRO A 57 -4.63 7.72 -2.09
C PRO A 57 -5.70 8.02 -3.14
N GLU A 58 -6.92 8.31 -2.70
CA GLU A 58 -8.04 8.70 -3.58
C GLU A 58 -7.72 9.94 -4.43
N GLN A 59 -6.89 10.84 -3.89
CA GLN A 59 -6.49 12.06 -4.57
C GLN A 59 -5.49 11.84 -5.72
N VAL A 60 -4.89 10.64 -5.81
CA VAL A 60 -3.94 10.28 -6.89
C VAL A 60 -4.16 8.81 -7.32
N PRO A 61 -5.34 8.46 -7.89
CA PRO A 61 -5.76 7.07 -8.13
C PRO A 61 -5.22 6.54 -9.47
N ARG A 62 -3.92 6.63 -9.70
CA ARG A 62 -3.35 6.41 -11.04
C ARG A 62 -3.42 4.95 -11.51
N PHE A 63 -3.24 3.96 -10.64
CA PHE A 63 -3.38 2.56 -11.04
C PHE A 63 -4.85 2.16 -11.15
N THR A 64 -5.74 2.70 -10.32
CA THR A 64 -7.19 2.57 -10.48
C THR A 64 -7.63 3.06 -11.86
N GLU A 65 -7.21 4.27 -12.24
CA GLU A 65 -7.55 4.84 -13.55
C GLU A 65 -6.86 4.08 -14.70
N SER A 66 -5.61 3.63 -14.51
CA SER A 66 -4.90 2.84 -15.51
C SER A 66 -5.57 1.49 -15.77
N LEU A 67 -6.02 0.79 -14.71
CA LEU A 67 -6.72 -0.48 -14.85
C LEU A 67 -8.08 -0.29 -15.53
N ARG A 68 -8.81 0.80 -15.21
CA ARG A 68 -10.06 1.17 -15.88
C ARG A 68 -9.87 1.48 -17.36
N ALA A 69 -8.79 2.16 -17.70
CA ALA A 69 -8.46 2.54 -19.07
C ALA A 69 -7.89 1.35 -19.91
N GLY A 70 -7.41 0.30 -19.25
CA GLY A 70 -6.75 -0.83 -19.91
C GLY A 70 -5.30 -0.55 -20.35
N HIS A 71 -4.74 0.60 -19.97
CA HIS A 71 -3.37 1.02 -20.26
C HIS A 71 -2.89 2.04 -19.21
N PRO A 72 -1.57 2.24 -19.05
CA PRO A 72 -1.04 3.26 -18.15
C PRO A 72 -1.53 4.67 -18.53
N VAL A 73 -2.05 5.38 -17.54
CA VAL A 73 -2.46 6.77 -17.69
C VAL A 73 -1.68 7.69 -16.76
N THR A 74 -1.73 8.96 -17.05
CA THR A 74 -1.28 10.04 -16.16
C THR A 74 -2.50 10.69 -15.54
N VAL A 75 -2.55 10.78 -14.22
CA VAL A 75 -3.62 11.46 -13.49
C VAL A 75 -3.17 12.83 -13.03
N GLU A 76 -4.12 13.72 -12.78
CA GLU A 76 -3.86 14.97 -12.10
C GLU A 76 -3.38 14.68 -10.66
N MET A 77 -2.35 15.40 -10.22
CA MET A 77 -1.83 15.26 -8.86
C MET A 77 -2.65 16.09 -7.89
N GLY A 78 -3.61 15.43 -7.24
CA GLY A 78 -4.33 16.00 -6.11
C GLY A 78 -3.44 16.21 -4.89
N THR A 79 -4.00 16.82 -3.86
CA THR A 79 -3.32 17.03 -2.57
C THR A 79 -3.59 15.84 -1.66
N THR A 80 -2.53 15.19 -1.19
CA THR A 80 -2.61 14.09 -0.22
C THR A 80 -1.53 14.25 0.84
N ILE A 81 -1.84 13.88 2.08
CA ILE A 81 -0.85 13.79 3.16
C ILE A 81 0.10 12.60 2.96
N ALA A 82 -0.30 11.59 2.19
CA ALA A 82 0.54 10.45 1.82
C ALA A 82 1.47 10.82 0.65
N ASP A 83 2.36 11.80 0.89
CA ASP A 83 3.24 12.40 -0.10
C ASP A 83 4.18 11.39 -0.80
N GLY A 84 4.66 10.37 -0.07
CA GLY A 84 5.46 9.28 -0.61
C GLY A 84 4.73 8.45 -1.69
N LEU A 85 3.40 8.54 -1.76
CA LEU A 85 2.57 7.90 -2.78
C LEU A 85 2.12 8.87 -3.88
N ARG A 86 2.48 10.15 -3.81
CA ARG A 86 2.06 11.20 -4.72
C ARG A 86 2.84 11.19 -6.02
N VAL A 87 2.49 10.27 -6.90
CA VAL A 87 3.10 10.09 -8.23
C VAL A 87 2.00 10.07 -9.29
N SER A 88 2.10 10.88 -10.34
CA SER A 88 1.04 11.07 -11.34
C SER A 88 1.00 9.98 -12.41
N LYS A 89 2.14 9.36 -12.74
CA LYS A 89 2.25 8.47 -13.90
C LYS A 89 2.45 7.01 -13.48
N ALA A 90 1.69 6.10 -14.08
CA ALA A 90 1.94 4.66 -14.02
C ALA A 90 2.96 4.27 -15.10
N GLU A 91 4.05 3.61 -14.70
CA GLU A 91 5.01 3.06 -15.65
C GLU A 91 4.52 1.71 -16.20
N GLU A 92 4.76 1.46 -17.49
CA GLU A 92 4.25 0.29 -18.22
C GLU A 92 4.56 -1.05 -17.53
N ILE A 93 5.79 -1.22 -17.07
CA ILE A 93 6.19 -2.49 -16.42
C ILE A 93 5.47 -2.69 -15.08
N ASN A 94 5.32 -1.63 -14.28
CA ASN A 94 4.58 -1.69 -13.00
C ASN A 94 3.10 -1.96 -13.25
N TYR A 95 2.51 -1.30 -14.25
CA TYR A 95 1.12 -1.52 -14.63
C TYR A 95 0.84 -2.98 -15.00
N ARG A 96 1.67 -3.59 -15.85
CA ARG A 96 1.50 -5.00 -16.24
C ARG A 96 1.57 -5.93 -15.04
N LEU A 97 2.59 -5.78 -14.19
CA LEU A 97 2.75 -6.63 -13.02
C LEU A 97 1.61 -6.45 -12.01
N ILE A 98 1.15 -5.22 -11.78
CA ILE A 98 0.01 -4.94 -10.91
C ILE A 98 -1.27 -5.53 -11.49
N ARG A 99 -1.55 -5.33 -12.78
CA ARG A 99 -2.71 -5.92 -13.45
C ARG A 99 -2.75 -7.44 -13.35
N ASP A 100 -1.59 -8.08 -13.47
CA ASP A 100 -1.49 -9.53 -13.58
C ASP A 100 -1.39 -10.25 -12.22
N HIS A 101 -1.00 -9.53 -11.14
CA HIS A 101 -0.67 -10.16 -9.84
C HIS A 101 -1.35 -9.52 -8.63
N VAL A 102 -1.99 -8.36 -8.75
CA VAL A 102 -2.75 -7.74 -7.65
C VAL A 102 -4.22 -8.12 -7.77
N ASP A 103 -4.78 -8.68 -6.69
CA ASP A 103 -6.18 -9.12 -6.66
C ASP A 103 -7.13 -7.96 -6.40
N HIS A 104 -6.74 -7.03 -5.52
CA HIS A 104 -7.55 -5.87 -5.16
C HIS A 104 -6.73 -4.58 -5.20
N LEU A 105 -7.30 -3.55 -5.79
CA LEU A 105 -6.76 -2.20 -5.76
C LEU A 105 -7.78 -1.28 -5.11
N LEU A 106 -7.41 -0.69 -3.98
CA LEU A 106 -8.27 0.17 -3.17
C LEU A 106 -7.76 1.61 -3.19
N THR A 107 -8.69 2.55 -3.19
CA THR A 107 -8.38 3.96 -2.91
C THR A 107 -8.81 4.31 -1.50
N ILE A 108 -8.08 5.20 -0.83
CA ILE A 108 -8.37 5.63 0.54
C ILE A 108 -8.31 7.15 0.64
N ASP A 109 -9.24 7.72 1.38
CA ASP A 109 -9.34 9.16 1.62
C ASP A 109 -8.41 9.63 2.75
N GLU A 110 -8.21 10.94 2.84
CA GLU A 110 -7.30 11.60 3.76
C GLU A 110 -7.70 11.43 5.24
N ASP A 111 -9.00 11.39 5.52
CA ASP A 111 -9.51 11.24 6.89
C ASP A 111 -9.18 9.86 7.45
N HIS A 112 -9.37 8.81 6.65
CA HIS A 112 -8.99 7.45 7.06
C HIS A 112 -7.48 7.30 7.20
N ILE A 113 -6.67 7.92 6.33
CA ILE A 113 -5.20 7.91 6.46
C ILE A 113 -4.79 8.55 7.79
N SER A 114 -5.34 9.73 8.10
CA SER A 114 -5.04 10.47 9.33
C SER A 114 -5.45 9.68 10.59
N ARG A 115 -6.63 9.05 10.58
CA ARG A 115 -7.07 8.18 11.69
C ARG A 115 -6.19 6.95 11.84
N ALA A 116 -5.78 6.33 10.73
CA ALA A 116 -4.88 5.18 10.78
C ALA A 116 -3.52 5.53 11.39
N MET A 117 -2.98 6.73 11.09
CA MET A 117 -1.77 7.23 11.75
C MET A 117 -1.93 7.28 13.27
N LYS A 118 -3.06 7.80 13.77
CA LYS A 118 -3.39 7.84 15.20
C LYS A 118 -3.39 6.43 15.80
N GLU A 119 -4.11 5.50 15.19
CA GLU A 119 -4.23 4.12 15.69
C GLU A 119 -2.88 3.40 15.67
N VAL A 120 -2.09 3.55 14.62
CA VAL A 120 -0.74 2.99 14.50
C VAL A 120 0.17 3.54 15.62
N ALA A 121 0.11 4.84 15.89
CA ALA A 121 0.91 5.46 16.96
C ALA A 121 0.43 5.03 18.36
N LEU A 122 -0.88 5.03 18.62
CA LEU A 122 -1.44 4.80 19.96
C LEU A 122 -1.53 3.30 20.30
N LEU A 123 -1.92 2.44 19.38
CA LEU A 123 -2.08 1.01 19.61
C LEU A 123 -0.85 0.22 19.18
N GLY A 124 -0.31 0.51 18.00
CA GLY A 124 0.86 -0.16 17.45
C GLY A 124 2.18 0.28 18.11
N LYS A 125 2.21 1.46 18.74
CA LYS A 125 3.43 2.09 19.30
C LYS A 125 4.52 2.29 18.24
N ILE A 126 4.09 2.54 17.00
CA ILE A 126 4.96 2.72 15.84
C ILE A 126 4.81 4.14 15.34
N THR A 127 5.92 4.83 15.10
CA THR A 127 5.94 6.09 14.36
C THR A 127 6.00 5.79 12.87
N ALA A 128 4.91 6.05 12.16
CA ALA A 128 4.79 5.79 10.73
C ALA A 128 4.34 7.05 9.99
N GLU A 129 4.86 7.25 8.79
CA GLU A 129 4.41 8.32 7.89
C GLU A 129 3.04 7.99 7.27
N PRO A 130 2.29 8.99 6.76
CA PRO A 130 0.96 8.77 6.18
C PRO A 130 0.94 7.71 5.08
N SER A 131 1.96 7.72 4.21
CA SER A 131 2.11 6.76 3.11
C SER A 131 2.20 5.30 3.58
N ALA A 132 2.75 5.07 4.77
CA ALA A 132 2.86 3.75 5.37
C ALA A 132 1.54 3.28 6.02
N CYS A 133 0.65 4.22 6.35
CA CYS A 133 -0.59 3.95 7.08
C CYS A 133 -1.78 3.61 6.17
N VAL A 134 -1.67 3.76 4.83
CA VAL A 134 -2.81 3.56 3.91
C VAL A 134 -3.39 2.15 3.97
N GLY A 135 -2.57 1.12 4.21
CA GLY A 135 -3.03 -0.25 4.36
C GLY A 135 -3.89 -0.45 5.61
N ILE A 136 -3.48 0.11 6.74
CA ILE A 136 -4.26 0.11 7.99
C ILE A 136 -5.54 0.93 7.81
N ALA A 137 -5.47 2.07 7.13
CA ALA A 137 -6.64 2.87 6.77
C ALA A 137 -7.66 2.05 5.98
N ALA A 138 -7.20 1.28 4.98
CA ALA A 138 -8.07 0.40 4.20
C ALA A 138 -8.74 -0.68 5.08
N ALA A 139 -8.01 -1.27 6.04
CA ALA A 139 -8.57 -2.23 6.99
C ALA A 139 -9.66 -1.59 7.87
N MET A 140 -9.46 -0.36 8.33
CA MET A 140 -10.44 0.37 9.14
C MET A 140 -11.76 0.66 8.39
N THR A 141 -11.76 0.68 7.06
CA THR A 141 -12.99 0.82 6.26
C THR A 141 -13.79 -0.48 6.12
N GLY A 142 -13.28 -1.60 6.63
CA GLY A 142 -13.90 -2.93 6.48
C GLY A 142 -13.76 -3.55 5.09
N ARG A 143 -12.96 -2.96 4.20
CA ARG A 143 -12.74 -3.51 2.84
C ARG A 143 -11.67 -4.59 2.79
N ILE A 144 -10.95 -4.80 3.88
CA ILE A 144 -10.02 -5.92 4.07
C ILE A 144 -10.66 -6.89 5.06
N ASP A 145 -10.66 -8.17 4.72
CA ASP A 145 -11.26 -9.21 5.56
C ASP A 145 -10.36 -9.52 6.76
N THR A 146 -10.65 -8.88 7.88
CA THR A 146 -9.92 -9.01 9.15
C THR A 146 -10.56 -10.01 10.12
N ARG A 147 -11.34 -10.98 9.63
CA ARG A 147 -11.97 -12.01 10.48
C ARG A 147 -10.94 -12.77 11.33
N PRO A 148 -11.31 -13.21 12.55
CA PRO A 148 -10.43 -13.99 13.38
C PRO A 148 -9.88 -15.23 12.66
N GLY A 149 -8.58 -15.48 12.85
CA GLY A 149 -7.87 -16.60 12.24
C GLY A 149 -7.17 -16.28 10.92
N ARG A 150 -7.48 -15.15 10.27
CA ARG A 150 -6.71 -14.71 9.11
C ARG A 150 -5.40 -14.04 9.52
N LYS A 151 -4.34 -14.38 8.79
CA LYS A 151 -3.04 -13.72 8.89
C LYS A 151 -2.91 -12.68 7.77
N ILE A 152 -2.77 -11.41 8.12
CA ILE A 152 -2.63 -10.32 7.16
C ILE A 152 -1.30 -9.62 7.39
N CYS A 153 -0.49 -9.50 6.34
CA CYS A 153 0.74 -8.74 6.35
C CYS A 153 0.49 -7.31 5.84
N PHE A 154 0.62 -6.31 6.70
CA PHE A 154 0.59 -4.90 6.30
C PHE A 154 2.01 -4.39 6.09
N VAL A 155 2.34 -3.97 4.87
CA VAL A 155 3.65 -3.40 4.56
C VAL A 155 3.69 -1.94 4.96
N MET A 156 4.43 -1.61 6.00
CA MET A 156 4.63 -0.25 6.49
C MET A 156 6.02 0.25 6.09
N THR A 157 6.07 1.18 5.14
CA THR A 157 7.28 1.48 4.36
C THR A 157 8.15 2.61 4.90
N GLY A 158 7.67 3.39 5.86
CA GLY A 158 8.46 4.51 6.35
C GLY A 158 7.89 5.19 7.60
N GLY A 159 8.75 5.97 8.25
CA GLY A 159 8.43 6.73 9.46
C GLY A 159 8.98 8.15 9.42
N ASN A 160 9.29 8.68 8.22
CA ASN A 160 9.76 10.06 8.06
C ASN A 160 8.57 11.03 8.13
N ILE A 161 8.23 11.43 9.33
CA ILE A 161 7.08 12.28 9.63
C ILE A 161 7.48 13.48 10.47
N ASP A 162 6.95 14.64 10.15
CA ASP A 162 7.10 15.84 10.96
C ASP A 162 6.30 15.75 12.28
N ALA A 163 6.87 16.26 13.35
CA ALA A 163 6.22 16.28 14.66
C ALA A 163 4.84 16.98 14.64
N SER A 164 4.70 18.03 13.85
CA SER A 164 3.43 18.76 13.67
C SER A 164 2.36 17.89 13.01
N MET A 165 2.71 17.08 12.01
CA MET A 165 1.78 16.17 11.36
C MET A 165 1.34 15.05 12.31
N LEU A 166 2.27 14.47 13.06
CA LEU A 166 1.94 13.48 14.09
C LEU A 166 1.01 14.07 15.15
N GLN A 167 1.31 15.29 15.63
CA GLN A 167 0.45 15.99 16.59
C GLN A 167 -0.96 16.22 16.07
N GLN A 168 -1.11 16.61 14.80
CA GLN A 168 -2.42 16.78 14.16
C GLN A 168 -3.18 15.45 14.09
N ALA A 169 -2.53 14.36 13.70
CA ALA A 169 -3.16 13.05 13.67
C ALA A 169 -3.63 12.61 15.07
N LEU A 170 -2.81 12.80 16.11
CA LEU A 170 -3.16 12.45 17.49
C LEU A 170 -4.33 13.27 18.04
N ALA A 171 -4.57 14.49 17.53
CA ALA A 171 -5.65 15.36 17.95
C ALA A 171 -7.02 15.03 17.31
N ILE A 172 -7.08 14.13 16.34
CA ILE A 172 -8.34 13.70 15.72
C ILE A 172 -9.23 13.03 16.76
N ALA A 173 -10.51 13.39 16.76
CA ALA A 173 -11.52 12.85 17.67
C ALA A 173 -11.81 11.36 17.44
#